data_72748454141db096fa026d4be3e8eb0b
#
_entry.id   72748454141db096fa026d4be3e8eb0b
#
_cell.length_a   1.000
_cell.length_b   1.000
_cell.length_c   1.000
_cell.angle_alpha   90.00
_cell.angle_beta   90.00
_cell.angle_gamma   90.00
#
_symmetry.space_group_name_H-M   'P 1'
#
loop_
_entity.id
_entity.type
_entity.pdbx_description
1 polymer ?
#
loop_
_entity_poly.entity_id
_entity_poly.type
_entity_poly.pdbx_seq_one_letter_code
_entity_poly.pdbx_strand_id
1 'polypeptide(L)'
;MKYLVIDDALEHNDAINLKNLFESEEIFWKTGQPVPQKFQTEGTSLYQLQFFHTIYKNLNWTTSPEIGEAIIPLINRCHTYTLLRLKVNLTPRADILTTHGFHIDLD
;
A
#
# COMPACT_ATOMS: atom_id res chain seq x y z
N MET A 1 3.45 -22.73 2.25
CA MET A 1 3.75 -21.36 2.70
C MET A 1 3.15 -21.14 4.07
N LYS A 2 3.94 -20.65 4.98
CA LYS A 2 3.43 -20.25 6.30
C LYS A 2 3.14 -18.75 6.29
N TYR A 3 2.02 -18.38 6.90
CA TYR A 3 1.68 -16.97 7.08
C TYR A 3 1.19 -16.74 8.51
N LEU A 4 1.24 -15.50 8.93
CA LEU A 4 0.79 -15.06 10.25
C LEU A 4 -0.22 -13.94 10.07
N VAL A 5 -1.35 -14.04 10.75
CA VAL A 5 -2.35 -12.98 10.83
C VAL A 5 -2.25 -12.36 12.22
N ILE A 6 -2.09 -11.07 12.28
CA ILE A 6 -2.00 -10.33 13.54
C ILE A 6 -3.15 -9.35 13.59
N ASP A 7 -4.10 -9.61 14.48
CA ASP A 7 -5.18 -8.65 14.76
C ASP A 7 -4.64 -7.56 15.67
N ASP A 8 -5.16 -6.33 15.48
CA ASP A 8 -4.74 -5.17 16.25
C ASP A 8 -3.22 -4.98 16.27
N ALA A 9 -2.60 -5.10 15.09
CA ALA A 9 -1.15 -5.01 14.93
C ALA A 9 -0.58 -3.66 15.36
N LEU A 10 -1.37 -2.59 15.25
CA LEU A 10 -1.03 -1.25 15.74
C LEU A 10 -1.87 -0.90 16.96
N GLU A 11 -1.31 -0.09 17.84
CA GLU A 11 -2.11 0.55 18.88
C GLU A 11 -3.17 1.44 18.24
N HIS A 12 -4.31 1.60 18.92
CA HIS A 12 -5.45 2.33 18.37
C HIS A 12 -5.07 3.74 17.91
N ASN A 13 -4.33 4.48 18.72
CA ASN A 13 -3.95 5.85 18.37
C ASN A 13 -3.01 5.90 17.16
N ASP A 14 -2.11 4.94 17.02
CA ASP A 14 -1.22 4.85 15.87
C ASP A 14 -2.00 4.54 14.58
N ALA A 15 -2.97 3.64 14.66
CA ALA A 15 -3.83 3.29 13.54
C ALA A 15 -4.68 4.48 13.09
N ILE A 16 -5.28 5.22 14.03
CA ILE A 16 -6.09 6.41 13.74
C ILE A 16 -5.23 7.52 13.12
N ASN A 17 -4.05 7.75 13.66
CA ASN A 17 -3.13 8.75 13.11
C ASN A 17 -2.76 8.42 11.66
N LEU A 18 -2.42 7.17 11.39
CA LEU A 18 -2.07 6.73 10.03
C LEU A 18 -3.26 6.87 9.07
N LYS A 19 -4.44 6.46 9.51
CA LYS A 19 -5.67 6.61 8.73
C LYS A 19 -5.93 8.07 8.38
N ASN A 20 -5.83 8.96 9.36
CA ASN A 20 -6.08 10.39 9.15
C ASN A 20 -5.09 10.99 8.16
N LEU A 21 -3.82 10.59 8.23
CA LEU A 21 -2.81 11.06 7.27
C LEU A 21 -3.10 10.55 5.86
N PHE A 22 -3.51 9.30 5.70
CA PHE A 22 -3.85 8.74 4.39
C PHE A 22 -5.11 9.37 3.78
N GLU A 23 -6.00 9.90 4.61
CA GLU A 23 -7.22 10.60 4.17
C GLU A 23 -7.04 12.12 4.07
N SER A 24 -5.85 12.63 4.37
CA SER A 24 -5.55 14.06 4.39
C SER A 24 -4.97 14.57 3.08
N GLU A 25 -4.72 15.88 3.02
CA GLU A 25 -4.03 16.51 1.91
C GLU A 25 -2.50 16.31 1.96
N GLU A 26 -1.98 15.71 3.03
CA GLU A 26 -0.55 15.44 3.18
C GLU A 26 -0.03 14.36 2.23
N ILE A 27 -0.91 13.51 1.72
CA ILE A 27 -0.53 12.41 0.84
C ILE A 27 -0.89 12.71 -0.61
N PHE A 28 0.06 12.49 -1.52
CA PHE A 28 -0.15 12.64 -2.95
C PHE A 28 -0.40 11.28 -3.58
N TRP A 29 -1.62 11.08 -4.04
CA TRP A 29 -2.02 9.86 -4.71
C TRP A 29 -1.72 9.94 -6.21
N LYS A 30 -1.08 8.91 -6.74
CA LYS A 30 -0.86 8.75 -8.18
C LYS A 30 -1.78 7.67 -8.71
N THR A 31 -2.23 7.81 -9.94
CA THR A 31 -3.02 6.77 -10.60
C THR A 31 -2.12 5.68 -11.16
N GLY A 32 -2.63 4.45 -11.14
CA GLY A 32 -1.92 3.30 -11.69
C GLY A 32 -2.86 2.12 -11.86
N GLN A 33 -2.31 1.02 -12.30
CA GLN A 33 -3.04 -0.23 -12.39
C GLN A 33 -2.56 -1.18 -11.30
N PRO A 34 -3.47 -1.90 -10.62
CA PRO A 34 -3.08 -2.80 -9.53
C PRO A 34 -2.23 -3.97 -10.02
N VAL A 35 -2.42 -4.39 -11.27
CA VAL A 35 -1.68 -5.49 -11.87
C VAL A 35 -0.88 -4.95 -13.06
N PRO A 36 0.44 -5.18 -13.14
CA PRO A 36 1.21 -4.82 -14.32
C PRO A 36 0.60 -5.42 -15.58
N GLN A 37 0.67 -4.68 -16.69
CA GLN A 37 0.01 -5.07 -17.95
C GLN A 37 0.34 -6.50 -18.37
N LYS A 38 1.56 -6.94 -18.15
CA LYS A 38 2.00 -8.31 -18.52
C LYS A 38 1.29 -9.42 -17.74
N PHE A 39 0.61 -9.08 -16.64
CA PHE A 39 -0.13 -10.03 -15.81
C PHE A 39 -1.64 -9.85 -15.89
N GLN A 40 -2.13 -8.89 -16.67
CA GLN A 40 -3.56 -8.62 -16.76
C GLN A 40 -4.27 -9.71 -17.52
N THR A 41 -5.49 -10.03 -17.05
CA THR A 41 -6.40 -10.92 -17.76
C THR A 41 -7.40 -10.11 -18.58
N GLU A 42 -7.90 -10.70 -19.67
CA GLU A 42 -8.86 -10.04 -20.54
C GLU A 42 -10.15 -9.70 -19.77
N GLY A 43 -10.70 -8.53 -20.04
CA GLY A 43 -11.99 -8.10 -19.48
C GLY A 43 -11.95 -7.41 -18.14
N THR A 44 -10.77 -7.27 -17.49
CA THR A 44 -10.66 -6.68 -16.16
C THR A 44 -10.23 -5.21 -16.16
N SER A 45 -9.88 -4.64 -17.33
CA SER A 45 -9.25 -3.31 -17.43
C SER A 45 -10.10 -2.16 -16.86
N LEU A 46 -11.42 -2.22 -16.97
CA LEU A 46 -12.31 -1.16 -16.48
C LEU A 46 -12.35 -1.06 -14.96
N TYR A 47 -11.99 -2.13 -14.26
CA TYR A 47 -12.06 -2.21 -12.79
C TYR A 47 -10.68 -2.26 -12.15
N GLN A 48 -9.63 -1.93 -12.94
CA GLN A 48 -8.25 -2.00 -12.47
C GLN A 48 -7.67 -0.65 -12.07
N LEU A 49 -8.51 0.38 -11.97
CA LEU A 49 -8.05 1.68 -11.48
C LEU A 49 -7.65 1.57 -10.03
N GLN A 50 -6.44 2.00 -9.73
CA GLN A 50 -5.91 2.04 -8.39
C GLN A 50 -5.08 3.30 -8.23
N PHE A 51 -5.10 3.86 -7.02
CA PHE A 51 -4.20 4.94 -6.64
C PHE A 51 -3.09 4.37 -5.77
N PHE A 52 -1.94 4.98 -5.84
CA PHE A 52 -0.81 4.57 -5.01
C PHE A 52 0.01 5.76 -4.55
N HIS A 53 0.73 5.55 -3.45
CA HIS A 53 1.70 6.49 -2.93
C HIS A 53 2.91 5.70 -2.46
N THR A 54 4.09 6.06 -2.97
CA THR A 54 5.34 5.42 -2.56
C THR A 54 5.89 6.14 -1.34
N ILE A 55 6.10 5.40 -0.25
CA ILE A 55 6.62 5.92 1.00
C ILE A 55 8.15 5.81 1.06
N TYR A 56 8.68 4.69 0.57
CA TYR A 56 10.11 4.40 0.61
C TYR A 56 10.52 3.63 -0.64
N LYS A 57 11.61 4.03 -1.27
CA LYS A 57 12.13 3.38 -2.46
C LYS A 57 13.60 3.78 -2.67
N ASN A 58 14.41 2.84 -3.16
CA ASN A 58 15.81 3.09 -3.51
C ASN A 58 16.60 3.72 -2.35
N LEU A 59 16.42 3.19 -1.13
CA LEU A 59 17.09 3.65 0.08
C LEU A 59 16.70 5.06 0.51
N ASN A 60 15.59 5.60 -0.01
CA ASN A 60 15.13 6.95 0.31
C ASN A 60 13.67 6.96 0.76
N TRP A 61 13.38 7.81 1.73
CA TRP A 61 12.02 8.17 2.09
C TRP A 61 11.50 9.14 1.03
N THR A 62 10.37 8.80 0.42
CA THR A 62 9.78 9.56 -0.69
C THR A 62 8.46 10.23 -0.32
N THR A 63 8.13 10.25 0.95
CA THR A 63 6.89 10.81 1.50
C THR A 63 7.19 11.97 2.45
N SER A 64 6.13 12.63 2.96
CA SER A 64 6.29 13.66 3.98
C SER A 64 6.85 13.07 5.27
N PRO A 65 7.56 13.87 6.09
CA PRO A 65 8.06 13.39 7.38
C PRO A 65 6.95 12.85 8.29
N GLU A 66 5.77 13.46 8.26
CA GLU A 66 4.63 13.06 9.08
C GLU A 66 4.17 11.63 8.76
N ILE A 67 4.06 11.32 7.48
CA ILE A 67 3.69 9.96 7.04
C ILE A 67 4.83 8.98 7.33
N GLY A 68 6.07 9.38 7.08
CA GLY A 68 7.23 8.55 7.36
C GLY A 68 7.32 8.16 8.84
N GLU A 69 7.09 9.09 9.74
CA GLU A 69 7.07 8.81 11.17
C GLU A 69 5.88 7.94 11.57
N ALA A 70 4.72 8.19 11.01
CA ALA A 70 3.50 7.47 11.36
C ALA A 70 3.53 6.00 10.93
N ILE A 71 4.31 5.63 9.92
CA ILE A 71 4.41 4.26 9.44
C ILE A 71 5.43 3.41 10.22
N ILE A 72 6.32 4.02 10.97
CA ILE A 72 7.38 3.32 11.72
C ILE A 72 6.82 2.24 12.65
N PRO A 73 5.75 2.47 13.43
CA PRO A 73 5.19 1.41 14.28
C PRO A 73 4.81 0.15 13.50
N LEU A 74 4.29 0.32 12.29
CA LEU A 74 3.93 -0.82 11.46
C LEU A 74 5.17 -1.57 10.94
N ILE A 75 6.19 -0.86 10.52
CA ILE A 75 7.47 -1.46 10.10
C ILE A 75 8.08 -2.26 11.23
N ASN A 76 8.08 -1.70 12.44
CA ASN A 76 8.61 -2.37 13.63
C ASN A 76 7.81 -3.64 13.96
N ARG A 77 6.49 -3.59 13.76
CA ARG A 77 5.63 -4.75 14.01
C ARG A 77 5.88 -5.89 13.05
N CYS A 78 6.32 -5.59 11.84
CA CYS A 78 6.62 -6.59 10.82
C CYS A 78 7.98 -7.26 11.01
N HIS A 79 8.79 -6.83 11.98
CA HIS A 79 10.14 -7.37 12.23
C HIS A 79 11.01 -7.36 10.97
N THR A 80 10.99 -6.23 10.25
CA THR A 80 11.68 -6.08 8.98
C THR A 80 13.19 -5.96 9.20
N TYR A 81 13.99 -6.78 8.53
CA TYR A 81 15.46 -6.70 8.56
C TYR A 81 15.96 -5.63 7.58
N THR A 82 15.41 -5.58 6.40
CA THR A 82 15.79 -4.65 5.34
C THR A 82 14.55 -4.15 4.64
N LEU A 83 14.39 -2.84 4.56
CA LEU A 83 13.29 -2.23 3.83
C LEU A 83 13.74 -1.95 2.40
N LEU A 84 13.11 -2.63 1.44
CA LEU A 84 13.39 -2.45 0.02
C LEU A 84 12.46 -1.42 -0.61
N ARG A 85 11.18 -1.54 -0.35
CA ARG A 85 10.16 -0.64 -0.86
C ARG A 85 8.95 -0.67 0.06
N LEU A 86 8.32 0.48 0.22
CA LEU A 86 7.06 0.61 0.95
C LEU A 86 6.13 1.47 0.12
N LYS A 87 4.97 0.93 -0.17
CA LYS A 87 3.95 1.58 -0.98
C LYS A 87 2.59 1.34 -0.36
N VAL A 88 1.73 2.34 -0.40
CA VAL A 88 0.34 2.22 0.00
C VAL A 88 -0.55 2.33 -1.23
N ASN A 89 -1.56 1.49 -1.29
CA ASN A 89 -2.52 1.45 -2.38
C ASN A 89 -3.90 1.87 -1.90
N LEU A 90 -4.59 2.64 -2.72
CA LEU A 90 -5.99 3.00 -2.50
C LEU A 90 -6.80 2.44 -3.65
N THR A 91 -7.69 1.52 -3.34
CA THR A 91 -8.59 0.91 -4.33
C THR A 91 -9.95 1.56 -4.23
N PRO A 92 -10.46 2.20 -5.30
CA PRO A 92 -11.80 2.77 -5.29
C PRO A 92 -12.87 1.70 -5.12
N ARG A 93 -14.00 2.11 -4.56
CA ARG A 93 -15.17 1.24 -4.47
C ARG A 93 -15.66 0.87 -5.86
N ALA A 94 -16.01 -0.40 -6.05
CA ALA A 94 -16.63 -0.90 -7.28
C ALA A 94 -17.93 -1.61 -6.93
N ASP A 95 -18.86 -1.63 -7.89
CA ASP A 95 -20.16 -2.30 -7.71
C ASP A 95 -20.05 -3.82 -7.78
N ILE A 96 -18.97 -4.33 -8.36
CA ILE A 96 -18.75 -5.77 -8.49
C ILE A 96 -17.40 -6.13 -7.85
N LEU A 97 -17.32 -7.37 -7.37
CA LEU A 97 -16.05 -7.94 -6.90
C LEU A 97 -15.17 -8.23 -8.10
N THR A 98 -13.95 -7.69 -8.07
CA THR A 98 -12.97 -7.89 -9.12
C THR A 98 -11.78 -8.67 -8.58
N THR A 99 -11.40 -9.74 -9.26
CA THR A 99 -10.22 -10.52 -8.94
C THR A 99 -9.13 -10.25 -9.97
N HIS A 100 -7.96 -9.85 -9.51
CA HIS A 100 -6.81 -9.59 -10.36
C HIS A 100 -5.94 -10.85 -10.45
N GLY A 101 -5.15 -10.95 -11.53
CA GLY A 101 -4.21 -12.04 -11.68
C GLY A 101 -3.08 -11.98 -10.65
N PHE A 102 -2.48 -13.13 -10.36
CA PHE A 102 -1.31 -13.17 -9.51
C PHE A 102 -0.12 -12.49 -10.20
N HIS A 103 0.67 -11.79 -9.42
CA HIS A 103 1.83 -11.06 -9.94
C HIS A 103 2.86 -10.85 -8.83
N ILE A 104 4.01 -10.34 -9.20
CA ILE A 104 5.04 -9.87 -8.27
C ILE A 104 5.25 -8.37 -8.47
N ASP A 105 5.52 -7.64 -7.40
CA ASP A 105 5.70 -6.19 -7.44
C ASP A 105 7.15 -5.77 -7.68
N LEU A 106 8.09 -6.66 -7.40
CA LEU A 106 9.53 -6.44 -7.62
C LEU A 106 10.06 -7.51 -8.56
N ASP A 107 10.75 -7.10 -9.57
CA ASP A 107 11.42 -8.00 -10.50
C ASP A 107 12.80 -8.41 -9.97
#